data_7b32b69f687094b807a1265890b85510
#
_entry.id   7b32b69f687094b807a1265890b85510
#
_cell.length_a   1.000
_cell.length_b   1.000
_cell.length_c   1.000
_cell.angle_alpha   90.00
_cell.angle_beta   90.00
_cell.angle_gamma   90.00
#
_symmetry.space_group_name_H-M   'P 1'
#
loop_
_entity.id
_entity.type
_entity.pdbx_description
1 polymer ?
#
loop_
_entity_poly.entity_id
_entity_poly.type
_entity_poly.pdbx_seq_one_letter_code
_entity_poly.pdbx_strand_id
1 'polypeptide(L)'
;MNQSACIMAVDDEPTILRVLRRILEPEGYEVILASDGSSALALLDERKPDLVILDIMMPGLNGFQVLDSIRERFDVPVIMLTARCEEESVVKALERGADGYVRKPFSAAVLLARIGAKLRRVEQTGRPHERLPLLYHAE
;
A
#
# COMPACT_ATOMS: atom_id res chain seq x y z
N MET A 1 0.95 2.99 24.76
CA MET A 1 0.46 3.47 24.08
C MET A 1 0.75 3.19 22.79
N ASN A 2 0.10 3.41 22.07
CA ASN A 2 0.25 2.99 20.81
C ASN A 2 0.98 3.91 20.00
N GLN A 3 1.90 3.41 19.24
CA GLN A 3 2.51 4.21 18.27
C GLN A 3 1.66 4.27 17.09
N SER A 4 1.61 5.40 16.45
CA SER A 4 0.86 5.55 15.23
C SER A 4 1.53 4.78 14.12
N ALA A 5 0.79 3.96 13.44
CA ALA A 5 1.28 3.33 12.25
C ALA A 5 1.42 4.37 11.14
N CYS A 6 2.35 4.15 10.23
CA CYS A 6 2.62 5.06 9.12
C CYS A 6 2.13 4.43 7.83
N ILE A 7 1.30 5.17 7.11
CA ILE A 7 0.73 4.70 5.85
C ILE A 7 1.20 5.60 4.73
N MET A 8 1.73 5.01 3.66
CA MET A 8 2.10 5.75 2.48
C MET A 8 1.02 5.57 1.41
N ALA A 9 0.49 6.67 0.89
CA ALA A 9 -0.50 6.63 -0.17
C ALA A 9 0.15 7.14 -1.46
N VAL A 10 0.03 6.36 -2.52
CA VAL A 10 0.65 6.65 -3.81
C VAL A 10 -0.41 6.74 -4.88
N ASP A 11 -0.59 7.94 -5.47
CA ASP A 11 -1.61 8.18 -6.46
C ASP A 11 -1.24 9.47 -7.19
N ASP A 12 -1.43 9.53 -8.49
CA ASP A 12 -1.08 10.74 -9.22
C ASP A 12 -2.19 11.80 -9.19
N GLU A 13 -3.34 11.49 -8.58
CA GLU A 13 -4.43 12.45 -8.47
C GLU A 13 -4.37 13.15 -7.11
N PRO A 14 -4.07 14.46 -7.09
CA PRO A 14 -3.97 15.15 -5.80
C PRO A 14 -5.23 15.10 -4.97
N THR A 15 -6.39 15.06 -5.63
CA THR A 15 -7.67 15.00 -4.93
C THR A 15 -7.77 13.72 -4.11
N ILE A 16 -7.37 12.60 -4.69
CA ILE A 16 -7.40 11.32 -3.99
C ILE A 16 -6.45 11.35 -2.80
N LEU A 17 -5.25 11.89 -2.99
CA LEU A 17 -4.29 11.96 -1.90
C LEU A 17 -4.84 12.80 -0.73
N ARG A 18 -5.51 13.91 -1.03
CA ARG A 18 -6.11 14.73 0.02
C ARG A 18 -7.22 13.99 0.76
N VAL A 19 -8.04 13.27 0.00
CA VAL A 19 -9.13 12.50 0.61
C VAL A 19 -8.56 11.42 1.52
N LEU A 20 -7.52 10.72 1.06
CA LEU A 20 -6.91 9.67 1.87
C LEU A 20 -6.34 10.25 3.17
N ARG A 21 -5.68 11.41 3.09
CA ARG A 21 -5.15 12.03 4.30
C ARG A 21 -6.29 12.35 5.28
N ARG A 22 -7.40 12.89 4.78
CA ARG A 22 -8.54 13.24 5.62
C ARG A 22 -9.21 12.04 6.26
N ILE A 23 -9.14 10.89 5.60
CA ILE A 23 -9.69 9.66 6.14
C ILE A 23 -8.77 9.06 7.18
N LEU A 24 -7.45 9.10 6.91
CA LEU A 24 -6.49 8.34 7.69
C LEU A 24 -6.00 9.08 8.94
N GLU A 25 -5.76 10.36 8.83
CA GLU A 25 -5.20 11.10 9.97
C GLU A 25 -6.08 11.09 11.21
N PRO A 26 -7.41 11.25 11.09
CA PRO A 26 -8.24 11.22 12.30
C PRO A 26 -8.22 9.88 13.01
N GLU A 27 -7.81 8.81 12.31
CA GLU A 27 -7.72 7.49 12.93
C GLU A 27 -6.38 7.29 13.67
N GLY A 28 -5.53 8.30 13.66
CA GLY A 28 -4.26 8.23 14.35
C GLY A 28 -3.10 7.80 13.48
N TYR A 29 -3.31 7.59 12.19
CA TYR A 29 -2.22 7.19 11.31
C TYR A 29 -1.38 8.38 10.90
N GLU A 30 -0.08 8.16 10.81
CA GLU A 30 0.81 9.09 10.15
C GLU A 30 0.72 8.82 8.65
N VAL A 31 0.64 9.86 7.83
CA VAL A 31 0.38 9.68 6.39
C VAL A 31 1.49 10.31 5.57
N ILE A 32 2.04 9.53 4.66
CA ILE A 32 3.02 10.00 3.69
C ILE A 32 2.37 9.94 2.33
N LEU A 33 2.49 11.00 1.55
CA LEU A 33 1.89 11.05 0.22
C LEU A 33 2.96 11.06 -0.84
N ALA A 34 2.76 10.29 -1.89
CA ALA A 34 3.63 10.28 -3.05
C ALA A 34 2.77 10.37 -4.30
N SER A 35 3.16 11.20 -5.25
CA SER A 35 2.34 11.43 -6.44
C SER A 35 2.84 10.67 -7.67
N ASP A 36 3.92 9.91 -7.54
CA ASP A 36 4.41 9.07 -8.62
C ASP A 36 5.23 7.92 -8.06
N GLY A 37 5.53 6.95 -8.92
CA GLY A 37 6.22 5.74 -8.48
C GLY A 37 7.64 5.97 -8.01
N SER A 38 8.37 6.84 -8.68
CA SER A 38 9.76 7.09 -8.30
C SER A 38 9.86 7.72 -6.92
N SER A 39 9.00 8.70 -6.66
CA SER A 39 8.94 9.34 -5.35
C SER A 39 8.54 8.34 -4.28
N ALA A 40 7.60 7.46 -4.61
CA ALA A 40 7.13 6.45 -3.68
C ALA A 40 8.28 5.52 -3.26
N LEU A 41 9.07 5.06 -4.23
CA LEU A 41 10.17 4.14 -3.92
C LEU A 41 11.24 4.81 -3.07
N ALA A 42 11.53 6.08 -3.33
CA ALA A 42 12.50 6.81 -2.52
C ALA A 42 11.98 6.98 -1.09
N LEU A 43 10.71 7.33 -0.94
CA LEU A 43 10.12 7.52 0.38
C LEU A 43 9.99 6.22 1.15
N LEU A 44 9.74 5.12 0.44
CA LEU A 44 9.64 3.81 1.08
C LEU A 44 10.94 3.46 1.79
N ASP A 45 12.05 3.71 1.11
CA ASP A 45 13.36 3.41 1.65
C ASP A 45 13.71 4.31 2.83
N GLU A 46 13.34 5.58 2.72
CA GLU A 46 13.66 6.58 3.72
C GLU A 46 12.75 6.50 4.94
N ARG A 47 11.46 6.35 4.74
CA ARG A 47 10.47 6.48 5.80
C ARG A 47 9.95 5.15 6.33
N LYS A 48 10.10 4.07 5.59
CA LYS A 48 9.71 2.71 5.98
C LYS A 48 8.30 2.64 6.55
N PRO A 49 7.29 2.92 5.70
CA PRO A 49 5.90 2.88 6.18
C PRO A 49 5.47 1.48 6.58
N ASP A 50 4.42 1.40 7.35
CA ASP A 50 3.86 0.13 7.82
C ASP A 50 2.88 -0.48 6.82
N LEU A 51 2.39 0.33 5.89
CA LEU A 51 1.45 -0.12 4.87
C LEU A 51 1.48 0.86 3.70
N VAL A 52 1.29 0.35 2.49
CA VAL A 52 1.27 1.19 1.29
C VAL A 52 -0.09 1.04 0.60
N ILE A 53 -0.69 2.17 0.24
CA ILE A 53 -1.88 2.21 -0.62
C ILE A 53 -1.38 2.66 -1.98
N LEU A 54 -1.66 1.93 -3.04
CA LEU A 54 -1.00 2.11 -4.32
C LEU A 54 -1.99 2.04 -5.48
N ASP A 55 -2.00 3.06 -6.32
CA ASP A 55 -2.81 3.04 -7.54
C ASP A 55 -2.03 2.39 -8.67
N ILE A 56 -2.74 1.74 -9.59
CA ILE A 56 -2.13 1.11 -10.76
C ILE A 56 -1.85 2.15 -11.83
N MET A 57 -2.80 3.07 -12.06
CA MET A 57 -2.75 3.93 -13.24
C MET A 57 -2.03 5.23 -12.93
N MET A 58 -0.73 5.23 -13.14
CA MET A 58 0.10 6.42 -12.96
C MET A 58 1.04 6.56 -14.13
N PRO A 59 1.37 7.80 -14.52
CA PRO A 59 2.36 8.00 -15.58
C PRO A 59 3.75 7.61 -15.09
N GLY A 60 4.62 7.24 -16.00
CA GLY A 60 5.94 6.75 -15.65
C GLY A 60 5.84 5.33 -15.12
N LEU A 61 6.32 5.10 -13.92
CA LEU A 61 6.19 3.78 -13.30
C LEU A 61 4.75 3.59 -12.87
N ASN A 62 4.10 2.58 -13.40
CA ASN A 62 2.73 2.28 -12.99
C ASN A 62 2.75 1.46 -11.70
N GLY A 63 1.56 1.22 -11.15
CA GLY A 63 1.45 0.53 -9.86
C GLY A 63 2.01 -0.88 -9.86
N PHE A 64 1.89 -1.61 -10.97
CA PHE A 64 2.47 -2.97 -11.03
C PHE A 64 3.98 -2.91 -10.93
N GLN A 65 4.60 -1.94 -11.59
CA GLN A 65 6.05 -1.79 -11.56
C GLN A 65 6.53 -1.37 -10.17
N VAL A 66 5.76 -0.49 -9.52
CA VAL A 66 6.09 -0.08 -8.15
C VAL A 66 5.97 -1.27 -7.20
N LEU A 67 4.91 -2.05 -7.36
CA LEU A 67 4.69 -3.24 -6.53
C LEU A 67 5.85 -4.22 -6.68
N ASP A 68 6.29 -4.48 -7.91
CA ASP A 68 7.42 -5.37 -8.13
C ASP A 68 8.67 -4.86 -7.42
N SER A 69 8.92 -3.56 -7.51
CA SER A 69 10.10 -2.97 -6.88
C SER A 69 10.02 -3.04 -5.36
N ILE A 70 8.81 -2.84 -4.81
CA ILE A 70 8.62 -2.98 -3.37
C ILE A 70 8.95 -4.40 -2.94
N ARG A 71 8.43 -5.39 -3.67
CA ARG A 71 8.59 -6.79 -3.28
C ARG A 71 10.01 -7.31 -3.41
N GLU A 72 10.85 -6.63 -4.18
CA GLU A 72 12.27 -7.00 -4.23
C GLU A 72 12.97 -6.77 -2.91
N ARG A 73 12.49 -5.83 -2.10
CA ARG A 73 13.22 -5.42 -0.90
C ARG A 73 12.40 -5.47 0.37
N PHE A 74 11.08 -5.40 0.29
CA PHE A 74 10.24 -5.21 1.46
C PHE A 74 9.08 -6.16 1.47
N ASP A 75 8.62 -6.49 2.66
CA ASP A 75 7.44 -7.32 2.85
C ASP A 75 6.28 -6.52 3.44
N VAL A 76 6.31 -5.21 3.22
CA VAL A 76 5.27 -4.32 3.73
C VAL A 76 3.95 -4.64 3.04
N PRO A 77 2.82 -4.62 3.76
CA PRO A 77 1.52 -4.85 3.13
C PRO A 77 1.20 -3.76 2.12
N VAL A 78 0.68 -4.17 0.96
CA VAL A 78 0.30 -3.25 -0.11
C VAL A 78 -1.15 -3.49 -0.47
N ILE A 79 -1.97 -2.44 -0.38
CA ILE A 79 -3.35 -2.48 -0.82
C ILE A 79 -3.45 -1.67 -2.09
N MET A 80 -3.90 -2.30 -3.19
CA MET A 80 -4.13 -1.58 -4.43
C MET A 80 -5.44 -0.81 -4.30
N LEU A 81 -5.42 0.47 -4.64
CA LEU A 81 -6.62 1.31 -4.62
C LEU A 81 -6.75 1.95 -5.99
N THR A 82 -7.62 1.44 -6.82
CA THR A 82 -7.60 1.79 -8.23
C THR A 82 -8.97 1.63 -8.88
N ALA A 83 -9.18 2.32 -9.99
CA ALA A 83 -10.37 2.13 -10.80
C ALA A 83 -10.25 0.91 -11.70
N ARG A 84 -9.04 0.35 -11.88
CA ARG A 84 -8.81 -0.82 -12.70
C ARG A 84 -9.22 -2.07 -11.94
N CYS A 85 -10.43 -2.55 -12.21
CA CYS A 85 -10.98 -3.67 -11.44
C CYS A 85 -11.41 -4.84 -12.29
N GLU A 86 -10.94 -4.92 -13.53
CA GLU A 86 -11.19 -6.11 -14.31
C GLU A 86 -10.41 -7.28 -13.71
N GLU A 87 -10.94 -8.44 -13.88
CA GLU A 87 -10.40 -9.65 -13.26
C GLU A 87 -8.91 -9.80 -13.54
N GLU A 88 -8.51 -9.52 -14.77
CA GLU A 88 -7.12 -9.65 -15.19
C GLU A 88 -6.19 -8.77 -14.34
N SER A 89 -6.59 -7.53 -14.06
CA SER A 89 -5.78 -6.62 -13.25
C SER A 89 -5.71 -7.08 -11.80
N VAL A 90 -6.83 -7.55 -11.27
CA VAL A 90 -6.87 -8.03 -9.88
C VAL A 90 -5.95 -9.23 -9.71
N VAL A 91 -6.06 -10.20 -10.62
CA VAL A 91 -5.22 -11.40 -10.57
C VAL A 91 -3.75 -11.04 -10.69
N LYS A 92 -3.44 -10.15 -11.62
CA LYS A 92 -2.06 -9.72 -11.84
C LYS A 92 -1.46 -9.09 -10.59
N ALA A 93 -2.22 -8.21 -9.92
CA ALA A 93 -1.74 -7.56 -8.71
C ALA A 93 -1.51 -8.57 -7.59
N LEU A 94 -2.46 -9.48 -7.38
CA LEU A 94 -2.33 -10.45 -6.31
C LEU A 94 -1.19 -11.41 -6.56
N GLU A 95 -0.98 -11.81 -7.82
CA GLU A 95 0.14 -12.70 -8.16
C GLU A 95 1.48 -12.02 -7.94
N ARG A 96 1.53 -10.69 -8.05
CA ARG A 96 2.76 -9.93 -7.83
C ARG A 96 2.97 -9.57 -6.38
N GLY A 97 2.08 -10.01 -5.50
CA GLY A 97 2.28 -9.84 -4.08
C GLY A 97 1.49 -8.74 -3.42
N ALA A 98 0.44 -8.22 -4.05
CA ALA A 98 -0.45 -7.29 -3.38
C ALA A 98 -1.23 -8.04 -2.31
N ASP A 99 -1.49 -7.36 -1.20
CA ASP A 99 -2.18 -7.96 -0.07
C ASP A 99 -3.67 -7.66 -0.07
N GLY A 100 -4.09 -6.69 -0.87
CA GLY A 100 -5.50 -6.35 -0.96
C GLY A 100 -5.77 -5.52 -2.18
N TYR A 101 -7.05 -5.37 -2.50
CA TYR A 101 -7.47 -4.67 -3.70
C TYR A 101 -8.78 -3.96 -3.40
N VAL A 102 -8.82 -2.65 -3.57
CA VAL A 102 -10.00 -1.85 -3.28
C VAL A 102 -10.32 -1.01 -4.52
N ARG A 103 -11.58 -1.00 -4.90
CA ARG A 103 -12.03 -0.32 -6.09
C ARG A 103 -12.36 1.14 -5.82
N LYS A 104 -11.98 2.03 -6.72
CA LYS A 104 -12.45 3.42 -6.72
C LYS A 104 -13.76 3.50 -7.49
N PRO A 105 -14.74 4.26 -7.07
CA PRO A 105 -14.78 5.01 -5.83
C PRO A 105 -14.94 4.07 -4.63
N PHE A 106 -14.34 4.44 -3.52
CA PHE A 106 -14.25 3.52 -2.38
C PHE A 106 -15.04 4.04 -1.18
N SER A 107 -15.39 3.12 -0.30
CA SER A 107 -15.98 3.46 0.99
C SER A 107 -14.86 3.67 2.00
N ALA A 108 -14.88 4.80 2.70
CA ALA A 108 -13.88 5.06 3.73
C ALA A 108 -13.91 3.96 4.80
N ALA A 109 -15.11 3.54 5.20
CA ALA A 109 -15.23 2.50 6.23
C ALA A 109 -14.62 1.18 5.81
N VAL A 110 -14.85 0.79 4.54
CA VAL A 110 -14.27 -0.46 4.03
C VAL A 110 -12.76 -0.36 3.95
N LEU A 111 -12.25 0.76 3.45
CA LEU A 111 -10.82 0.95 3.34
C LEU A 111 -10.16 0.89 4.72
N LEU A 112 -10.72 1.61 5.70
CA LEU A 112 -10.17 1.61 7.04
C LEU A 112 -10.20 0.22 7.67
N ALA A 113 -11.25 -0.54 7.41
CA ALA A 113 -11.33 -1.90 7.94
C ALA A 113 -10.26 -2.80 7.35
N ARG A 114 -9.99 -2.66 6.05
CA ARG A 114 -8.97 -3.47 5.40
C ARG A 114 -7.57 -3.08 5.86
N ILE A 115 -7.34 -1.79 6.04
CA ILE A 115 -6.06 -1.30 6.56
C ILE A 115 -5.83 -1.86 7.96
N GLY A 116 -6.83 -1.76 8.82
CA GLY A 116 -6.72 -2.26 10.18
C GLY A 116 -6.43 -3.75 10.22
N ALA A 117 -7.09 -4.52 9.35
CA ALA A 117 -6.85 -5.96 9.30
C ALA A 117 -5.42 -6.29 8.88
N LYS A 118 -4.89 -5.57 7.88
CA LYS A 118 -3.53 -5.83 7.44
C LYS A 118 -2.50 -5.43 8.48
N LEU A 119 -2.74 -4.33 9.17
CA LEU A 119 -1.81 -3.89 10.20
C LEU A 119 -1.79 -4.84 11.39
N ARG A 120 -2.92 -5.44 11.73
CA ARG A 120 -2.96 -6.44 12.78
C ARG A 120 -2.11 -7.66 12.41
N ARG A 121 -2.14 -8.06 11.14
CA ARG A 121 -1.32 -9.18 10.70
C ARG A 121 0.17 -8.86 10.78
N VAL A 122 0.53 -7.62 10.45
CA VAL A 122 1.91 -7.18 10.56
C VAL A 122 2.39 -7.27 12.00
N GLU A 123 1.55 -6.86 12.93
CA GLU A 123 1.93 -6.93 14.35
C GLU A 123 2.19 -8.35 14.79
N GLN A 124 1.44 -9.31 14.23
CA GLN A 124 1.62 -10.70 14.57
C GLN A 124 2.86 -11.30 13.94
N THR A 125 3.25 -10.86 12.76
CA THR A 125 4.40 -11.40 12.06
C THR A 125 5.67 -10.61 12.29
N GLY A 126 5.52 -9.33 12.64
CA GLY A 126 6.63 -8.50 13.11
C GLY A 126 7.31 -7.61 12.13
N ARG A 127 7.64 -7.97 10.94
CA ARG A 127 8.58 -7.22 10.14
C ARG A 127 8.08 -6.82 8.76
N PRO A 128 7.37 -5.71 8.65
CA PRO A 128 6.82 -5.32 7.35
C PRO A 128 7.84 -4.70 6.41
N HIS A 129 9.01 -4.27 6.95
CA HIS A 129 9.96 -3.52 6.13
C HIS A 129 11.02 -4.38 5.49
N GLU A 130 11.13 -5.62 5.89
CA GLU A 130 12.15 -6.50 5.35
C GLU A 130 11.49 -7.66 4.67
N ARG A 131 12.10 -8.07 3.57
CA ARG A 131 11.60 -9.21 2.88
C ARG A 131 11.87 -10.46 3.71
N LEU A 132 10.84 -11.31 3.85
CA LEU A 132 10.99 -12.54 4.59
C LEU A 132 11.92 -13.49 3.86
N PRO A 133 12.56 -14.42 4.58
CA PRO A 133 13.43 -15.39 3.93
C PRO A 133 12.68 -16.21 2.90
N LEU A 134 13.39 -16.64 1.87
CA LEU A 134 12.80 -17.42 0.82
C LEU A 134 12.04 -18.63 1.29
N LEU A 135 12.51 -19.24 2.31
CA LEU A 135 11.86 -20.37 2.89
C LEU A 135 10.41 -20.08 3.28
N TYR A 136 10.11 -18.88 3.76
CA TYR A 136 8.75 -18.50 4.03
C TYR A 136 7.94 -18.36 2.77
N HIS A 137 8.54 -17.86 1.73
CA HIS A 137 7.80 -17.55 0.51
C HIS A 137 7.59 -18.78 -0.35
N ALA A 138 8.31 -19.83 -0.09
CA ALA A 138 8.13 -21.07 -0.83
C ALA A 138 6.87 -21.80 -0.43
N GLU A 139 6.33 -21.42 0.68
CA GLU A 139 5.09 -22.02 1.09
C GLU A 139 3.94 -21.47 0.28
#